data_a6c4ba9e7d79fe034b37d1ea5b82aa72
#
_entry.id   a6c4ba9e7d79fe034b37d1ea5b82aa72
#
_cell.length_a   1.000
_cell.length_b   1.000
_cell.length_c   1.000
_cell.angle_alpha   90.00
_cell.angle_beta   90.00
_cell.angle_gamma   90.00
#
_symmetry.space_group_name_H-M   'P 1'
#
loop_
_entity.id
_entity.type
_entity.pdbx_description
1 polymer ?
#
loop_
_entity_poly.entity_id
_entity_poly.type
_entity_poly.pdbx_seq_one_letter_code
_entity_poly.pdbx_strand_id
1 'polypeptide(L)'
;MEKIIVIGGGAGGLELVTRLSRSLGKRQKAQLILVDKSRTHVWKPLLHEVAAGVIDKQSDGVEYGIHATRHGYEFQLGNVNRVDSDNKSIHLDPLLDDDGSEILPARSLSYDKLVIAAGSMSNDFGTPGVAQHSYFLDSLNQAERFHRALLNQLLKKDHEKSFEQKLRIAIVGGGATGTELAAQLHYIGDLAKSYGMPNMSANRLSITIIEAGPRILPALPERITNAAKSALFKINIEVKENTRVSEATAEGFVTDKGDVIQADLMVWAAGVKAPQFVKDIKHVEHNRLGQIIVNEYLQTPNSNDFYVIGDSCGVERPDGSWVPPRAQSAHQMAATVATNLINEAKGKTLKPFKYVDYGSLVHFSKYSTVGSLMGKLSNNNMFVEGRLAKLVYVSLYTFHLLAVHGKLKGLLTLMSRKVSSLLGPKFKLH
;
A
#
# COMPACT_ATOMS: atom_id res chain seq x y z
N MET A 1 -27.82 -14.08 -14.66
CA MET A 1 -26.81 -13.01 -14.88
C MET A 1 -25.54 -13.47 -14.19
N GLU A 2 -24.43 -13.49 -14.92
CA GLU A 2 -23.15 -13.96 -14.40
C GLU A 2 -22.71 -13.09 -13.19
N LYS A 3 -22.31 -13.72 -12.10
CA LYS A 3 -21.88 -13.05 -10.87
C LYS A 3 -20.35 -13.04 -10.79
N ILE A 4 -19.78 -11.84 -10.83
CA ILE A 4 -18.33 -11.62 -10.74
C ILE A 4 -18.00 -10.97 -9.39
N ILE A 5 -17.23 -11.67 -8.57
CA ILE A 5 -16.77 -11.15 -7.27
C ILE A 5 -15.32 -10.70 -7.39
N VAL A 6 -15.02 -9.50 -6.90
CA VAL A 6 -13.67 -8.95 -6.75
C VAL A 6 -13.38 -8.82 -5.25
N ILE A 7 -12.37 -9.54 -4.74
CA ILE A 7 -11.93 -9.48 -3.36
C ILE A 7 -10.77 -8.49 -3.23
N GLY A 8 -10.99 -7.43 -2.48
CA GLY A 8 -10.02 -6.36 -2.24
C GLY A 8 -10.23 -5.14 -3.12
N GLY A 9 -10.56 -4.01 -2.51
CA GLY A 9 -10.76 -2.72 -3.14
C GLY A 9 -9.50 -1.85 -3.26
N GLY A 10 -8.31 -2.47 -3.21
CA GLY A 10 -7.04 -1.78 -3.43
C GLY A 10 -6.91 -1.19 -4.82
N ALA A 11 -5.70 -0.72 -5.18
CA ALA A 11 -5.42 -0.03 -6.45
C ALA A 11 -5.92 -0.83 -7.68
N GLY A 12 -5.69 -2.15 -7.71
CA GLY A 12 -6.12 -3.01 -8.81
C GLY A 12 -7.62 -3.32 -8.78
N GLY A 13 -8.16 -3.73 -7.62
CA GLY A 13 -9.54 -4.20 -7.52
C GLY A 13 -10.59 -3.10 -7.73
N LEU A 14 -10.38 -1.91 -7.14
CA LEU A 14 -11.29 -0.78 -7.35
C LEU A 14 -11.29 -0.30 -8.80
N GLU A 15 -10.11 -0.27 -9.43
CA GLU A 15 -10.01 0.08 -10.85
C GLU A 15 -10.69 -0.99 -11.73
N LEU A 16 -10.44 -2.27 -11.44
CA LEU A 16 -11.05 -3.38 -12.18
C LEU A 16 -12.57 -3.29 -12.15
N VAL A 17 -13.18 -3.22 -10.96
CA VAL A 17 -14.64 -3.16 -10.83
C VAL A 17 -15.21 -1.90 -11.49
N THR A 18 -14.49 -0.77 -11.43
CA THR A 18 -14.87 0.48 -12.11
C THR A 18 -14.87 0.34 -13.63
N ARG A 19 -13.89 -0.35 -14.20
CA ARG A 19 -13.81 -0.63 -15.66
C ARG A 19 -14.91 -1.59 -16.11
N LEU A 20 -15.12 -2.68 -15.34
CA LEU A 20 -16.17 -3.66 -15.63
C LEU A 20 -17.56 -3.05 -15.53
N SER A 21 -17.82 -2.22 -14.54
CA SER A 21 -19.14 -1.60 -14.33
C SER A 21 -19.59 -0.76 -15.51
N ARG A 22 -18.68 -0.08 -16.19
CA ARG A 22 -18.98 0.71 -17.40
C ARG A 22 -19.44 -0.14 -18.58
N SER A 23 -18.98 -1.39 -18.66
CA SER A 23 -19.20 -2.27 -19.82
C SER A 23 -20.18 -3.39 -19.56
N LEU A 24 -20.16 -3.98 -18.38
CA LEU A 24 -20.96 -5.14 -18.00
C LEU A 24 -22.04 -4.79 -16.96
N GLY A 25 -21.70 -4.02 -15.91
CA GLY A 25 -22.62 -3.71 -14.82
C GLY A 25 -23.78 -2.82 -15.24
N LYS A 26 -23.53 -1.62 -15.77
CA LYS A 26 -24.57 -0.68 -16.22
C LYS A 26 -25.45 -1.23 -17.36
N ARG A 27 -24.97 -2.23 -18.07
CA ARG A 27 -25.71 -2.89 -19.14
C ARG A 27 -26.44 -4.15 -18.68
N GLN A 28 -26.43 -4.41 -17.37
CA GLN A 28 -27.03 -5.60 -16.74
C GLN A 28 -26.58 -6.93 -17.38
N LYS A 29 -25.31 -6.99 -17.82
CA LYS A 29 -24.72 -8.20 -18.39
C LYS A 29 -24.08 -9.09 -17.34
N ALA A 30 -23.62 -8.51 -16.23
CA ALA A 30 -23.08 -9.21 -15.08
C ALA A 30 -23.46 -8.49 -13.79
N GLN A 31 -23.63 -9.25 -12.71
CA GLN A 31 -23.69 -8.74 -11.35
C GLN A 31 -22.25 -8.61 -10.85
N LEU A 32 -21.81 -7.39 -10.54
CA LEU A 32 -20.48 -7.10 -10.08
C LEU A 32 -20.51 -6.82 -8.58
N ILE A 33 -19.68 -7.52 -7.80
CA ILE A 33 -19.61 -7.35 -6.36
C ILE A 33 -18.16 -7.09 -5.98
N LEU A 34 -17.90 -5.97 -5.29
CA LEU A 34 -16.64 -5.68 -4.64
C LEU A 34 -16.75 -6.05 -3.16
N VAL A 35 -15.82 -6.86 -2.65
CA VAL A 35 -15.73 -7.21 -1.23
C VAL A 35 -14.45 -6.61 -0.67
N ASP A 36 -14.56 -5.83 0.41
CA ASP A 36 -13.41 -5.31 1.15
C ASP A 36 -13.72 -5.23 2.65
N LYS A 37 -12.70 -5.38 3.48
CA LYS A 37 -12.78 -5.26 4.94
C LYS A 37 -12.87 -3.81 5.42
N SER A 38 -12.58 -2.85 4.57
CA SER A 38 -12.64 -1.40 4.84
C SER A 38 -13.84 -0.77 4.13
N ARG A 39 -14.38 0.30 4.69
CA ARG A 39 -15.45 1.09 4.04
C ARG A 39 -14.90 2.05 2.99
N THR A 40 -13.63 2.41 3.13
CA THR A 40 -12.98 3.48 2.37
C THR A 40 -11.69 2.98 1.74
N HIS A 41 -11.51 3.28 0.47
CA HIS A 41 -10.24 3.10 -0.22
C HIS A 41 -9.30 4.27 0.09
N VAL A 42 -8.13 3.93 0.59
CA VAL A 42 -6.97 4.84 0.62
C VAL A 42 -5.87 4.19 -0.21
N TRP A 43 -5.23 4.98 -1.05
CA TRP A 43 -4.17 4.46 -1.91
C TRP A 43 -2.97 4.04 -1.06
N LYS A 44 -2.72 2.71 -0.99
CA LYS A 44 -1.74 2.10 -0.09
C LYS A 44 -0.34 2.77 -0.12
N PRO A 45 0.20 3.20 -1.28
CA PRO A 45 1.46 3.94 -1.32
C PRO A 45 1.50 5.22 -0.49
N LEU A 46 0.35 5.80 -0.12
CA LEU A 46 0.28 7.01 0.72
C LEU A 46 0.05 6.71 2.22
N LEU A 47 0.04 5.46 2.66
CA LEU A 47 -0.20 5.13 4.07
C LEU A 47 0.88 5.69 5.01
N HIS A 48 2.11 5.88 4.54
CA HIS A 48 3.15 6.55 5.30
C HIS A 48 2.84 8.05 5.53
N GLU A 49 2.15 8.70 4.58
CA GLU A 49 1.69 10.10 4.75
C GLU A 49 0.50 10.18 5.72
N VAL A 50 -0.40 9.18 5.71
CA VAL A 50 -1.46 9.06 6.73
C VAL A 50 -0.84 8.83 8.11
N ALA A 51 0.10 7.92 8.23
CA ALA A 51 0.83 7.62 9.46
C ALA A 51 1.52 8.85 10.04
N ALA A 52 2.05 9.71 9.18
CA ALA A 52 2.64 10.99 9.58
C ALA A 52 1.63 12.13 9.76
N GLY A 53 0.32 11.92 9.47
CA GLY A 53 -0.73 12.94 9.64
C GLY A 53 -0.77 14.02 8.56
N VAL A 54 -0.21 13.76 7.37
CA VAL A 54 -0.21 14.70 6.24
C VAL A 54 -1.45 14.54 5.38
N ILE A 55 -1.95 13.34 5.27
CA ILE A 55 -3.16 13.00 4.50
C ILE A 55 -4.31 12.67 5.45
N ASP A 56 -5.50 13.18 5.09
CA ASP A 56 -6.74 12.93 5.78
C ASP A 56 -7.62 11.94 5.00
N LYS A 57 -8.05 10.86 5.67
CA LYS A 57 -8.94 9.85 5.08
C LYS A 57 -10.25 10.42 4.56
N GLN A 58 -10.79 11.44 5.21
CA GLN A 58 -12.10 12.01 4.85
C GLN A 58 -12.04 12.79 3.54
N SER A 59 -10.94 13.51 3.30
CA SER A 59 -10.77 14.30 2.07
C SER A 59 -10.12 13.50 0.93
N ASP A 60 -9.37 12.46 1.26
CA ASP A 60 -8.49 11.76 0.33
C ASP A 60 -8.91 10.32 0.03
N GLY A 61 -9.87 9.78 0.80
CA GLY A 61 -10.42 8.45 0.62
C GLY A 61 -11.56 8.39 -0.39
N VAL A 62 -11.80 7.19 -0.93
CA VAL A 62 -12.96 6.88 -1.78
C VAL A 62 -13.89 5.94 -1.02
N GLU A 63 -15.06 6.43 -0.62
CA GLU A 63 -16.09 5.62 0.03
C GLU A 63 -16.66 4.59 -0.95
N TYR A 64 -16.45 3.30 -0.67
CA TYR A 64 -16.86 2.21 -1.57
C TYR A 64 -18.36 2.17 -1.83
N GLY A 65 -19.20 2.39 -0.81
CA GLY A 65 -20.66 2.35 -0.96
C GLY A 65 -21.17 3.43 -1.92
N ILE A 66 -20.68 4.67 -1.75
CA ILE A 66 -21.03 5.79 -2.65
C ILE A 66 -20.50 5.54 -4.06
N HIS A 67 -19.27 5.02 -4.17
CA HIS A 67 -18.65 4.73 -5.44
C HIS A 67 -19.41 3.62 -6.18
N ALA A 68 -19.81 2.56 -5.46
CA ALA A 68 -20.56 1.43 -6.00
C ALA A 68 -21.91 1.87 -6.60
N THR A 69 -22.69 2.64 -5.84
CA THR A 69 -23.98 3.19 -6.31
C THR A 69 -23.82 4.04 -7.56
N ARG A 70 -22.81 4.90 -7.62
CA ARG A 70 -22.56 5.77 -8.79
C ARG A 70 -22.11 5.01 -10.03
N HIS A 71 -21.42 3.89 -9.85
CA HIS A 71 -20.84 3.13 -10.95
C HIS A 71 -21.67 1.91 -11.35
N GLY A 72 -22.64 1.46 -10.54
CA GLY A 72 -23.53 0.33 -10.85
C GLY A 72 -22.85 -1.03 -10.61
N TYR A 73 -22.23 -1.17 -9.44
CA TYR A 73 -21.81 -2.43 -8.84
C TYR A 73 -22.23 -2.48 -7.37
N GLU A 74 -22.18 -3.64 -6.74
CA GLU A 74 -22.48 -3.84 -5.34
C GLU A 74 -21.21 -3.79 -4.50
N PHE A 75 -21.28 -3.22 -3.29
CA PHE A 75 -20.22 -3.27 -2.30
C PHE A 75 -20.66 -4.12 -1.10
N GLN A 76 -19.83 -5.08 -0.72
CA GLN A 76 -20.01 -5.92 0.44
C GLN A 76 -18.86 -5.69 1.43
N LEU A 77 -19.19 -5.09 2.58
CA LEU A 77 -18.23 -4.92 3.67
C LEU A 77 -18.01 -6.26 4.38
N GLY A 78 -16.77 -6.72 4.47
CA GLY A 78 -16.44 -7.94 5.20
C GLY A 78 -15.01 -8.41 4.94
N ASN A 79 -14.46 -9.12 5.92
CA ASN A 79 -13.17 -9.77 5.81
C ASN A 79 -13.36 -11.18 5.25
N VAL A 80 -12.75 -11.46 4.09
CA VAL A 80 -12.75 -12.80 3.51
C VAL A 80 -11.73 -13.64 4.27
N ASN A 81 -12.18 -14.74 4.85
CA ASN A 81 -11.33 -15.68 5.58
C ASN A 81 -11.04 -16.97 4.80
N ARG A 82 -11.91 -17.35 3.84
CA ARG A 82 -11.76 -18.56 3.04
C ARG A 82 -12.34 -18.39 1.65
N VAL A 83 -11.68 -18.99 0.67
CA VAL A 83 -12.19 -19.21 -0.68
C VAL A 83 -12.38 -20.71 -0.86
N ASP A 84 -13.59 -21.11 -1.23
CA ASP A 84 -13.93 -22.48 -1.58
C ASP A 84 -14.08 -22.55 -3.10
N SER A 85 -13.01 -22.96 -3.77
CA SER A 85 -12.96 -23.05 -5.24
C SER A 85 -13.83 -24.17 -5.78
N ASP A 86 -14.03 -25.26 -5.01
CA ASP A 86 -14.81 -26.42 -5.44
C ASP A 86 -16.31 -26.06 -5.49
N ASN A 87 -16.80 -25.30 -4.50
CA ASN A 87 -18.20 -24.86 -4.43
C ASN A 87 -18.41 -23.44 -4.97
N LYS A 88 -17.41 -22.83 -5.61
CA LYS A 88 -17.44 -21.46 -6.12
C LYS A 88 -18.06 -20.46 -5.14
N SER A 89 -17.53 -20.44 -3.91
CA SER A 89 -17.99 -19.55 -2.85
C SER A 89 -16.84 -18.91 -2.07
N ILE A 90 -17.11 -17.73 -1.52
CA ILE A 90 -16.22 -17.07 -0.57
C ILE A 90 -16.93 -16.96 0.78
N HIS A 91 -16.15 -17.03 1.86
CA HIS A 91 -16.65 -16.94 3.22
C HIS A 91 -16.12 -15.69 3.89
N LEU A 92 -17.02 -14.95 4.55
CA LEU A 92 -16.71 -13.72 5.26
C LEU A 92 -16.89 -13.95 6.77
N ASP A 93 -15.95 -13.39 7.53
CA ASP A 93 -16.06 -13.32 9.00
C ASP A 93 -17.32 -12.57 9.44
N PRO A 94 -17.79 -12.79 10.67
CA PRO A 94 -18.75 -11.88 11.29
C PRO A 94 -18.22 -10.44 11.25
N LEU A 95 -19.09 -9.49 10.99
CA LEU A 95 -18.76 -8.07 11.12
C LEU A 95 -19.06 -7.65 12.53
N LEU A 96 -18.04 -7.21 13.25
CA LEU A 96 -18.14 -6.75 14.63
C LEU A 96 -18.04 -5.24 14.71
N ASP A 97 -18.69 -4.63 15.69
CA ASP A 97 -18.49 -3.22 16.08
C ASP A 97 -17.23 -3.07 16.96
N ASP A 98 -16.89 -1.85 17.30
CA ASP A 98 -15.69 -1.52 18.10
C ASP A 98 -15.75 -2.11 19.52
N ASP A 99 -16.96 -2.35 20.07
CA ASP A 99 -17.19 -3.01 21.36
C ASP A 99 -17.23 -4.56 21.27
N GLY A 100 -17.08 -5.13 20.04
CA GLY A 100 -17.13 -6.56 19.78
C GLY A 100 -18.53 -7.13 19.55
N SER A 101 -19.59 -6.31 19.56
CA SER A 101 -20.94 -6.75 19.22
C SER A 101 -21.07 -7.10 17.75
N GLU A 102 -21.87 -8.14 17.43
CA GLU A 102 -22.08 -8.58 16.06
C GLU A 102 -23.03 -7.66 15.31
N ILE A 103 -22.54 -7.01 14.25
CA ILE A 103 -23.35 -6.23 13.32
C ILE A 103 -23.96 -7.12 12.24
N LEU A 104 -23.18 -8.04 11.69
CA LEU A 104 -23.60 -9.02 10.69
C LEU A 104 -22.95 -10.38 11.00
N PRO A 105 -23.71 -11.49 10.86
CA PRO A 105 -23.15 -12.83 11.06
C PRO A 105 -22.15 -13.21 9.95
N ALA A 106 -21.41 -14.26 10.22
CA ALA A 106 -20.60 -14.91 9.17
C ALA A 106 -21.51 -15.30 8.00
N ARG A 107 -21.01 -15.10 6.78
CA ARG A 107 -21.83 -15.33 5.57
C ARG A 107 -20.98 -15.79 4.40
N SER A 108 -21.66 -16.40 3.43
CA SER A 108 -21.01 -16.87 2.19
C SER A 108 -21.65 -16.22 0.99
N LEU A 109 -20.83 -15.96 -0.04
CA LEU A 109 -21.27 -15.45 -1.33
C LEU A 109 -20.81 -16.41 -2.43
N SER A 110 -21.75 -16.87 -3.26
CA SER A 110 -21.42 -17.65 -4.45
C SER A 110 -20.98 -16.76 -5.61
N TYR A 111 -20.14 -17.28 -6.48
CA TYR A 111 -19.68 -16.58 -7.68
C TYR A 111 -19.68 -17.50 -8.91
N ASP A 112 -19.81 -16.91 -10.09
CA ASP A 112 -19.49 -17.56 -11.35
C ASP A 112 -18.01 -17.32 -11.72
N LYS A 113 -17.54 -16.08 -11.49
CA LYS A 113 -16.13 -15.70 -11.64
C LYS A 113 -15.59 -14.98 -10.40
N LEU A 114 -14.34 -15.27 -10.08
CA LEU A 114 -13.65 -14.68 -8.94
C LEU A 114 -12.39 -13.94 -9.37
N VAL A 115 -12.16 -12.77 -8.79
CA VAL A 115 -10.89 -12.04 -8.91
C VAL A 115 -10.33 -11.76 -7.53
N ILE A 116 -9.15 -12.32 -7.22
CA ILE A 116 -8.40 -11.99 -6.00
C ILE A 116 -7.55 -10.75 -6.28
N ALA A 117 -7.85 -9.68 -5.57
CA ALA A 117 -7.12 -8.40 -5.58
C ALA A 117 -6.73 -7.98 -4.16
N ALA A 118 -6.47 -8.97 -3.29
CA ALA A 118 -6.32 -8.80 -1.84
C ALA A 118 -5.04 -8.06 -1.42
N GLY A 119 -4.13 -7.79 -2.37
CA GLY A 119 -2.89 -7.09 -2.12
C GLY A 119 -1.89 -7.93 -1.31
N SER A 120 -1.07 -7.26 -0.52
CA SER A 120 -0.06 -7.85 0.36
C SER A 120 -0.18 -7.28 1.76
N MET A 121 0.46 -7.94 2.71
CA MET A 121 0.66 -7.47 4.09
C MET A 121 2.15 -7.53 4.42
N SER A 122 2.58 -6.80 5.44
CA SER A 122 3.96 -6.83 5.93
C SER A 122 4.35 -8.24 6.37
N ASN A 123 5.57 -8.61 6.11
CA ASN A 123 6.14 -9.89 6.52
C ASN A 123 7.04 -9.67 7.74
N ASP A 124 6.62 -10.18 8.86
CA ASP A 124 7.40 -10.18 10.11
C ASP A 124 8.48 -11.27 10.14
N PHE A 125 8.51 -12.16 9.13
CA PHE A 125 9.41 -13.30 9.01
C PHE A 125 9.40 -14.22 10.26
N GLY A 126 8.35 -14.18 11.07
CA GLY A 126 8.27 -14.89 12.35
C GLY A 126 9.19 -14.33 13.42
N THR A 127 9.68 -13.10 13.29
CA THR A 127 10.57 -12.45 14.25
C THR A 127 9.83 -12.22 15.57
N PRO A 128 10.33 -12.79 16.70
CA PRO A 128 9.69 -12.67 17.99
C PRO A 128 9.41 -11.21 18.40
N GLY A 129 8.28 -10.97 19.04
CA GLY A 129 7.90 -9.67 19.60
C GLY A 129 7.48 -8.59 18.59
N VAL A 130 7.73 -8.78 17.28
CA VAL A 130 7.40 -7.77 16.25
C VAL A 130 5.92 -7.44 16.22
N ALA A 131 5.04 -8.44 16.26
CA ALA A 131 3.60 -8.23 16.26
C ALA A 131 3.08 -7.48 17.50
N GLN A 132 3.78 -7.60 18.64
CA GLN A 132 3.39 -7.01 19.93
C GLN A 132 3.94 -5.59 20.10
N HIS A 133 5.18 -5.35 19.66
CA HIS A 133 5.93 -4.13 19.96
C HIS A 133 6.08 -3.18 18.77
N SER A 134 5.69 -3.60 17.55
CA SER A 134 5.86 -2.77 16.35
C SER A 134 4.55 -2.37 15.70
N TYR A 135 4.57 -1.22 15.05
CA TYR A 135 3.51 -0.76 14.17
C TYR A 135 3.77 -1.23 12.74
N PHE A 136 2.71 -1.73 12.09
CA PHE A 136 2.69 -2.01 10.66
C PHE A 136 1.93 -0.91 9.94
N LEU A 137 2.16 -0.77 8.63
CA LEU A 137 1.51 0.25 7.79
C LEU A 137 0.82 -0.38 6.56
N ASP A 138 0.10 -1.48 6.77
CA ASP A 138 -0.58 -2.21 5.70
C ASP A 138 -2.00 -1.72 5.43
N SER A 139 -2.60 -1.04 6.40
CA SER A 139 -3.98 -0.59 6.35
C SER A 139 -4.13 0.82 6.93
N LEU A 140 -5.26 1.45 6.60
CA LEU A 140 -5.62 2.76 7.13
C LEU A 140 -5.65 2.76 8.66
N ASN A 141 -6.33 1.76 9.28
CA ASN A 141 -6.42 1.66 10.74
C ASN A 141 -5.05 1.53 11.42
N GLN A 142 -4.11 0.80 10.80
CA GLN A 142 -2.74 0.69 11.33
C GLN A 142 -1.99 2.01 11.21
N ALA A 143 -2.11 2.72 10.09
CA ALA A 143 -1.51 4.03 9.90
C ALA A 143 -2.06 5.06 10.90
N GLU A 144 -3.38 5.08 11.13
CA GLU A 144 -4.03 5.95 12.13
C GLU A 144 -3.64 5.59 13.56
N ARG A 145 -3.51 4.30 13.88
CA ARG A 145 -3.02 3.84 15.18
C ARG A 145 -1.60 4.35 15.45
N PHE A 146 -0.71 4.24 14.46
CA PHE A 146 0.64 4.78 14.54
C PHE A 146 0.61 6.31 14.68
N HIS A 147 -0.21 7.01 13.89
CA HIS A 147 -0.35 8.46 13.95
C HIS A 147 -0.73 8.93 15.35
N ARG A 148 -1.74 8.31 15.97
CA ARG A 148 -2.14 8.64 17.36
C ARG A 148 -1.00 8.42 18.35
N ALA A 149 -0.26 7.32 18.22
CA ALA A 149 0.89 7.05 19.06
C ALA A 149 2.00 8.10 18.88
N LEU A 150 2.26 8.51 17.62
CA LEU A 150 3.20 9.58 17.30
C LEU A 150 2.81 10.90 17.96
N LEU A 151 1.54 11.33 17.81
CA LEU A 151 1.04 12.55 18.44
C LEU A 151 1.19 12.54 19.96
N ASN A 152 0.85 11.43 20.59
CA ASN A 152 0.99 11.27 22.03
C ASN A 152 2.45 11.39 22.49
N GLN A 153 3.39 10.79 21.74
CA GLN A 153 4.81 10.89 22.05
C GLN A 153 5.37 12.30 21.79
N LEU A 154 4.93 12.96 20.70
CA LEU A 154 5.33 14.35 20.44
C LEU A 154 4.84 15.28 21.56
N LEU A 155 3.60 15.14 21.98
CA LEU A 155 3.02 15.93 23.08
C LEU A 155 3.75 15.66 24.40
N LYS A 156 4.04 14.40 24.72
CA LYS A 156 4.82 14.04 25.89
C LYS A 156 6.18 14.70 25.88
N LYS A 157 6.91 14.63 24.77
CA LYS A 157 8.23 15.23 24.59
C LYS A 157 8.20 16.76 24.62
N ASP A 158 7.12 17.38 24.12
CA ASP A 158 6.95 18.83 24.20
C ASP A 158 6.84 19.35 25.64
N HIS A 159 6.23 18.57 26.55
CA HIS A 159 6.06 18.90 27.96
C HIS A 159 7.23 18.48 28.85
N GLU A 160 8.17 17.68 28.37
CA GLU A 160 9.36 17.29 29.12
C GLU A 160 10.31 18.49 29.28
N LYS A 161 10.74 18.75 30.54
CA LYS A 161 11.66 19.86 30.87
C LYS A 161 13.08 19.66 30.34
N SER A 162 13.48 18.40 30.12
CA SER A 162 14.80 18.06 29.56
C SER A 162 14.77 18.07 28.04
N PHE A 163 15.52 18.96 27.42
CA PHE A 163 15.69 19.04 25.97
C PHE A 163 16.70 18.01 25.43
N GLU A 164 17.40 17.29 26.32
CA GLU A 164 18.44 16.31 25.93
C GLU A 164 17.83 14.99 25.43
N GLN A 165 16.65 14.61 25.93
CA GLN A 165 16.00 13.36 25.55
C GLN A 165 15.22 13.50 24.24
N LYS A 166 15.74 12.86 23.20
CA LYS A 166 15.09 12.77 21.90
C LYS A 166 14.00 11.69 21.89
N LEU A 167 12.95 11.90 21.08
CA LEU A 167 12.02 10.85 20.70
C LEU A 167 12.71 9.92 19.70
N ARG A 168 12.93 8.67 20.08
CA ARG A 168 13.61 7.67 19.28
C ARG A 168 12.60 6.87 18.46
N ILE A 169 12.77 6.86 17.16
CA ILE A 169 11.91 6.13 16.24
C ILE A 169 12.79 5.18 15.42
N ALA A 170 12.54 3.88 15.51
CA ALA A 170 13.25 2.88 14.73
C ALA A 170 12.32 2.27 13.67
N ILE A 171 12.80 2.20 12.44
CA ILE A 171 12.05 1.71 11.27
C ILE A 171 12.83 0.56 10.67
N VAL A 172 12.28 -0.65 10.72
CA VAL A 172 12.86 -1.84 10.08
C VAL A 172 12.34 -1.94 8.65
N GLY A 173 13.28 -1.98 7.70
CA GLY A 173 13.05 -2.03 6.27
C GLY A 173 13.45 -0.74 5.55
N GLY A 174 14.58 -0.80 4.85
CA GLY A 174 15.13 0.29 4.03
C GLY A 174 14.50 0.40 2.63
N GLY A 175 13.31 -0.15 2.42
CA GLY A 175 12.55 0.01 1.18
C GLY A 175 11.92 1.40 1.03
N ALA A 176 11.10 1.61 0.00
CA ALA A 176 10.45 2.89 -0.25
C ALA A 176 9.61 3.35 0.94
N THR A 177 8.75 2.48 1.50
CA THR A 177 7.88 2.82 2.64
C THR A 177 8.67 3.31 3.85
N GLY A 178 9.73 2.59 4.25
CA GLY A 178 10.52 2.98 5.44
C GLY A 178 11.30 4.26 5.23
N THR A 179 11.89 4.46 4.07
CA THR A 179 12.68 5.66 3.76
C THR A 179 11.79 6.89 3.59
N GLU A 180 10.62 6.76 2.96
CA GLU A 180 9.64 7.83 2.81
C GLU A 180 9.04 8.21 4.16
N LEU A 181 8.68 7.22 5.00
CA LEU A 181 8.18 7.45 6.36
C LEU A 181 9.21 8.22 7.19
N ALA A 182 10.48 7.78 7.19
CA ALA A 182 11.53 8.43 7.95
C ALA A 182 11.68 9.92 7.61
N ALA A 183 11.70 10.25 6.32
CA ALA A 183 11.77 11.63 5.85
C ALA A 183 10.51 12.43 6.21
N GLN A 184 9.34 11.79 6.19
CA GLN A 184 8.08 12.43 6.53
C GLN A 184 8.00 12.72 8.03
N LEU A 185 8.43 11.79 8.89
CA LEU A 185 8.48 11.98 10.35
C LEU A 185 9.42 13.13 10.73
N HIS A 186 10.60 13.21 10.09
CA HIS A 186 11.50 14.34 10.32
C HIS A 186 10.82 15.67 9.97
N TYR A 187 10.09 15.73 8.84
CA TYR A 187 9.34 16.92 8.45
C TYR A 187 8.25 17.29 9.46
N ILE A 188 7.53 16.32 10.02
CA ILE A 188 6.51 16.55 11.05
C ILE A 188 7.14 17.13 12.33
N GLY A 189 8.33 16.69 12.72
CA GLY A 189 9.08 17.28 13.82
C GLY A 189 9.30 18.80 13.64
N ASP A 190 9.61 19.25 12.41
CA ASP A 190 9.73 20.67 12.10
C ASP A 190 8.38 21.42 12.17
N LEU A 191 7.31 20.74 11.73
CA LEU A 191 5.96 21.35 11.74
C LEU A 191 5.35 21.41 13.14
N ALA A 192 5.66 20.52 14.04
CA ALA A 192 5.05 20.37 15.36
C ALA A 192 5.03 21.71 16.14
N LYS A 193 6.10 22.49 16.03
CA LYS A 193 6.17 23.83 16.62
C LYS A 193 5.06 24.77 16.17
N SER A 194 4.70 24.73 14.88
CA SER A 194 3.64 25.56 14.29
C SER A 194 2.23 25.08 14.68
N TYR A 195 2.12 23.92 15.33
CA TYR A 195 0.87 23.28 15.73
C TYR A 195 0.71 23.16 17.25
N GLY A 196 1.29 24.11 17.99
CA GLY A 196 1.08 24.21 19.43
C GLY A 196 2.03 23.38 20.27
N MET A 197 3.13 22.87 19.70
CA MET A 197 4.20 22.16 20.38
C MET A 197 5.51 22.96 20.27
N PRO A 198 5.66 24.08 21.02
CA PRO A 198 6.74 25.04 20.83
C PRO A 198 8.13 24.49 21.11
N ASN A 199 8.21 23.46 21.97
CA ASN A 199 9.45 22.82 22.34
C ASN A 199 9.85 21.66 21.40
N MET A 200 8.97 21.30 20.44
CA MET A 200 9.27 20.27 19.44
C MET A 200 10.00 20.86 18.22
N SER A 201 10.90 20.08 17.69
CA SER A 201 11.60 20.34 16.43
C SER A 201 12.13 19.00 15.87
N ALA A 202 12.55 18.98 14.60
CA ALA A 202 13.19 17.80 14.02
C ALA A 202 14.44 17.37 14.78
N ASN A 203 15.18 18.29 15.40
CA ASN A 203 16.37 17.96 16.20
C ASN A 203 16.04 17.20 17.50
N ARG A 204 14.80 17.20 17.94
CA ARG A 204 14.33 16.37 19.07
C ARG A 204 13.86 14.98 18.64
N LEU A 205 13.93 14.65 17.36
CA LEU A 205 13.72 13.32 16.84
C LEU A 205 15.06 12.63 16.60
N SER A 206 15.12 11.34 16.91
CA SER A 206 16.22 10.44 16.54
C SER A 206 15.60 9.31 15.71
N ILE A 207 15.79 9.35 14.40
CA ILE A 207 15.18 8.39 13.48
C ILE A 207 16.26 7.48 12.93
N THR A 208 16.07 6.17 13.10
CA THR A 208 17.01 5.14 12.61
C THR A 208 16.27 4.20 11.67
N ILE A 209 16.80 4.03 10.46
CA ILE A 209 16.36 3.01 9.49
C ILE A 209 17.30 1.81 9.64
N ILE A 210 16.72 0.61 9.80
CA ILE A 210 17.42 -0.66 9.94
C ILE A 210 17.13 -1.51 8.70
N GLU A 211 18.21 -1.86 7.98
CA GLU A 211 18.12 -2.67 6.75
C GLU A 211 19.03 -3.90 6.86
N ALA A 212 18.44 -5.07 6.68
CA ALA A 212 19.18 -6.34 6.74
C ALA A 212 20.12 -6.54 5.54
N GLY A 213 19.77 -5.96 4.41
CA GLY A 213 20.56 -6.01 3.18
C GLY A 213 21.75 -5.03 3.18
N PRO A 214 22.60 -5.14 2.17
CA PRO A 214 23.81 -4.32 2.06
C PRO A 214 23.52 -2.85 1.70
N ARG A 215 22.29 -2.53 1.32
CA ARG A 215 21.88 -1.14 0.98
C ARG A 215 20.39 -0.94 1.11
N ILE A 216 19.98 0.29 1.41
CA ILE A 216 18.58 0.70 1.30
C ILE A 216 18.13 0.72 -0.16
N LEU A 217 16.82 0.67 -0.42
CA LEU A 217 16.21 0.71 -1.76
C LEU A 217 16.86 -0.29 -2.73
N PRO A 218 17.02 -1.58 -2.37
CA PRO A 218 17.81 -2.55 -3.12
C PRO A 218 17.27 -2.79 -4.53
N ALA A 219 15.98 -2.56 -4.75
CA ALA A 219 15.33 -2.69 -6.06
C ALA A 219 15.62 -1.53 -7.03
N LEU A 220 16.32 -0.47 -6.57
CA LEU A 220 16.65 0.69 -7.39
C LEU A 220 18.14 0.69 -7.78
N PRO A 221 18.50 1.35 -8.89
CA PRO A 221 19.89 1.53 -9.27
C PRO A 221 20.73 2.18 -8.16
N GLU A 222 21.97 1.80 -8.02
CA GLU A 222 22.87 2.26 -6.95
C GLU A 222 23.00 3.80 -6.88
N ARG A 223 23.00 4.47 -8.04
CA ARG A 223 23.00 5.93 -8.10
C ARG A 223 21.84 6.56 -7.33
N ILE A 224 20.64 5.94 -7.40
CA ILE A 224 19.45 6.41 -6.69
C ILE A 224 19.58 6.14 -5.21
N THR A 225 20.07 4.96 -4.83
CA THR A 225 20.35 4.60 -3.43
C THR A 225 21.31 5.60 -2.79
N ASN A 226 22.40 5.95 -3.48
CA ASN A 226 23.39 6.89 -2.96
C ASN A 226 22.83 8.31 -2.82
N ALA A 227 21.99 8.75 -3.77
CA ALA A 227 21.27 10.03 -3.66
C ALA A 227 20.28 10.03 -2.48
N ALA A 228 19.55 8.93 -2.29
CA ALA A 228 18.65 8.73 -1.16
C ALA A 228 19.39 8.77 0.19
N LYS A 229 20.50 8.03 0.32
CA LYS A 229 21.35 8.04 1.53
C LYS A 229 21.86 9.45 1.83
N SER A 230 22.32 10.17 0.82
CA SER A 230 22.79 11.54 0.99
C SER A 230 21.66 12.48 1.43
N ALA A 231 20.44 12.30 0.92
CA ALA A 231 19.29 13.09 1.33
C ALA A 231 18.89 12.80 2.79
N LEU A 232 18.88 11.53 3.21
CA LEU A 232 18.58 11.13 4.59
C LEU A 232 19.67 11.61 5.57
N PHE A 233 20.95 11.50 5.19
CA PHE A 233 22.07 11.98 6.00
C PHE A 233 21.99 13.49 6.27
N LYS A 234 21.66 14.29 5.25
CA LYS A 234 21.50 15.76 5.38
C LYS A 234 20.43 16.18 6.40
N ILE A 235 19.49 15.32 6.69
CA ILE A 235 18.42 15.54 7.68
C ILE A 235 18.62 14.67 8.93
N ASN A 236 19.87 14.26 9.22
CA ASN A 236 20.25 13.50 10.40
C ASN A 236 19.45 12.22 10.66
N ILE A 237 19.01 11.52 9.60
CA ILE A 237 18.44 10.18 9.72
C ILE A 237 19.56 9.16 9.61
N GLU A 238 19.67 8.33 10.66
CA GLU A 238 20.64 7.24 10.71
C GLU A 238 20.18 6.07 9.84
N VAL A 239 21.10 5.47 9.06
CA VAL A 239 20.82 4.28 8.25
C VAL A 239 21.81 3.18 8.65
N LYS A 240 21.29 2.10 9.21
CA LYS A 240 22.03 0.89 9.59
C LYS A 240 21.80 -0.21 8.57
N GLU A 241 22.67 -0.32 7.58
CA GLU A 241 22.69 -1.41 6.61
C GLU A 241 23.42 -2.64 7.16
N ASN A 242 23.24 -3.82 6.53
CA ASN A 242 23.79 -5.10 7.01
C ASN A 242 23.43 -5.38 8.48
N THR A 243 22.26 -4.94 8.91
CA THR A 243 21.78 -5.06 10.28
C THR A 243 20.44 -5.79 10.28
N ARG A 244 20.47 -7.06 10.70
CA ARG A 244 19.26 -7.88 10.81
C ARG A 244 18.69 -7.76 12.22
N VAL A 245 17.39 -7.57 12.32
CA VAL A 245 16.65 -7.64 13.58
C VAL A 245 16.29 -9.10 13.86
N SER A 246 16.61 -9.57 15.06
CA SER A 246 16.31 -10.92 15.55
C SER A 246 15.10 -10.95 16.49
N GLU A 247 14.80 -9.83 17.16
CA GLU A 247 13.71 -9.72 18.14
C GLU A 247 13.26 -8.26 18.26
N ALA A 248 11.99 -8.04 18.64
CA ALA A 248 11.48 -6.75 19.09
C ALA A 248 11.04 -6.86 20.55
N THR A 249 11.50 -5.94 21.38
CA THR A 249 11.17 -5.86 22.82
C THR A 249 10.48 -4.52 23.12
N ALA A 250 10.04 -4.33 24.35
CA ALA A 250 9.48 -3.04 24.79
C ALA A 250 10.49 -1.88 24.72
N GLU A 251 11.79 -2.17 24.71
CA GLU A 251 12.86 -1.17 24.71
C GLU A 251 13.36 -0.81 23.33
N GLY A 252 13.14 -1.68 22.32
CA GLY A 252 13.64 -1.48 20.97
C GLY A 252 13.82 -2.78 20.19
N PHE A 253 14.56 -2.68 19.08
CA PHE A 253 14.91 -3.82 18.26
C PHE A 253 16.26 -4.42 18.67
N VAL A 254 16.28 -5.73 18.87
CA VAL A 254 17.53 -6.49 19.11
C VAL A 254 18.06 -6.97 17.76
N THR A 255 19.33 -6.74 17.50
CA THR A 255 19.99 -7.21 16.27
C THR A 255 20.47 -8.66 16.40
N ASP A 256 20.80 -9.29 15.30
CA ASP A 256 21.42 -10.63 15.27
C ASP A 256 22.82 -10.69 15.94
N LYS A 257 23.42 -9.52 16.23
CA LYS A 257 24.68 -9.37 16.98
C LYS A 257 24.48 -9.16 18.48
N GLY A 258 23.21 -9.06 18.92
CA GLY A 258 22.84 -8.83 20.31
C GLY A 258 22.78 -7.34 20.72
N ASP A 259 23.04 -6.41 19.80
CA ASP A 259 22.92 -4.97 20.10
C ASP A 259 21.44 -4.57 20.17
N VAL A 260 21.09 -3.68 21.09
CA VAL A 260 19.74 -3.12 21.22
C VAL A 260 19.69 -1.73 20.58
N ILE A 261 18.88 -1.59 19.56
CA ILE A 261 18.54 -0.30 18.96
C ILE A 261 17.31 0.24 19.69
N GLN A 262 17.55 1.07 20.70
CA GLN A 262 16.49 1.62 21.54
C GLN A 262 15.51 2.48 20.75
N ALA A 263 14.20 2.33 21.01
CA ALA A 263 13.16 3.10 20.35
C ALA A 263 11.93 3.28 21.26
N ASP A 264 11.35 4.47 21.21
CA ASP A 264 10.10 4.81 21.86
C ASP A 264 8.89 4.49 20.92
N LEU A 265 9.16 4.49 19.60
CA LEU A 265 8.22 4.03 18.56
C LEU A 265 8.96 3.12 17.58
N MET A 266 8.41 1.95 17.36
CA MET A 266 8.95 0.93 16.47
C MET A 266 8.02 0.70 15.28
N VAL A 267 8.55 0.76 14.06
CA VAL A 267 7.79 0.50 12.82
C VAL A 267 8.43 -0.66 12.07
N TRP A 268 7.60 -1.61 11.65
CA TRP A 268 8.02 -2.71 10.79
C TRP A 268 7.50 -2.50 9.37
N ALA A 269 8.38 -2.13 8.47
CA ALA A 269 8.12 -1.88 7.05
C ALA A 269 8.90 -2.84 6.12
N ALA A 270 9.40 -3.95 6.68
CA ALA A 270 10.22 -4.92 5.97
C ALA A 270 9.38 -6.02 5.32
N GLY A 271 9.66 -6.28 4.05
CA GLY A 271 9.09 -7.40 3.30
C GLY A 271 7.58 -7.31 3.09
N VAL A 272 7.10 -8.11 2.17
CA VAL A 272 5.66 -8.30 1.93
C VAL A 272 5.36 -9.79 1.74
N LYS A 273 4.16 -10.21 2.14
CA LYS A 273 3.63 -11.56 1.92
C LYS A 273 2.16 -11.48 1.53
N ALA A 274 1.66 -12.47 0.81
CA ALA A 274 0.23 -12.57 0.55
C ALA A 274 -0.55 -12.80 1.86
N PRO A 275 -1.80 -12.34 1.96
CA PRO A 275 -2.67 -12.62 3.09
C PRO A 275 -2.85 -14.12 3.33
N GLN A 276 -3.10 -14.52 4.58
CA GLN A 276 -3.15 -15.94 4.94
C GLN A 276 -4.22 -16.70 4.17
N PHE A 277 -5.44 -16.15 4.05
CA PHE A 277 -6.50 -16.82 3.30
C PHE A 277 -6.14 -17.09 1.83
N VAL A 278 -5.26 -16.28 1.23
CA VAL A 278 -4.76 -16.48 -0.15
C VAL A 278 -3.86 -17.70 -0.20
N LYS A 279 -3.00 -17.89 0.82
CA LYS A 279 -2.12 -19.07 0.93
C LYS A 279 -2.89 -20.37 1.19
N ASP A 280 -4.08 -20.25 1.82
CA ASP A 280 -4.91 -21.39 2.19
C ASP A 280 -5.83 -21.86 1.05
N ILE A 281 -5.84 -21.15 -0.10
CA ILE A 281 -6.61 -21.55 -1.28
C ILE A 281 -6.03 -22.85 -1.83
N LYS A 282 -6.89 -23.84 -1.96
CA LYS A 282 -6.54 -25.18 -2.47
C LYS A 282 -6.43 -25.17 -3.99
N HIS A 283 -5.73 -26.18 -4.52
CA HIS A 283 -5.60 -26.45 -5.96
C HIS A 283 -4.94 -25.33 -6.78
N VAL A 284 -4.16 -24.46 -6.11
CA VAL A 284 -3.35 -23.41 -6.73
C VAL A 284 -1.90 -23.52 -6.24
N GLU A 285 -0.98 -23.07 -7.08
CA GLU A 285 0.44 -23.03 -6.74
C GLU A 285 0.81 -21.66 -6.20
N HIS A 286 1.76 -21.60 -5.24
CA HIS A 286 2.23 -20.39 -4.61
C HIS A 286 3.75 -20.26 -4.73
N ASN A 287 4.22 -19.03 -4.91
CA ASN A 287 5.64 -18.73 -4.80
C ASN A 287 6.05 -18.53 -3.32
N ARG A 288 7.33 -18.21 -3.08
CA ARG A 288 7.89 -18.02 -1.72
C ARG A 288 7.21 -16.89 -0.92
N LEU A 289 6.58 -15.91 -1.58
CA LEU A 289 5.83 -14.83 -0.93
C LEU A 289 4.36 -15.19 -0.66
N GLY A 290 3.94 -16.40 -1.03
CA GLY A 290 2.56 -16.86 -0.95
C GLY A 290 1.65 -16.28 -2.03
N GLN A 291 2.21 -15.70 -3.09
CA GLN A 291 1.45 -15.22 -4.23
C GLN A 291 1.00 -16.41 -5.08
N ILE A 292 -0.24 -16.37 -5.55
CA ILE A 292 -0.77 -17.41 -6.44
C ILE A 292 -0.12 -17.27 -7.82
N ILE A 293 0.46 -18.37 -8.32
CA ILE A 293 1.04 -18.43 -9.65
C ILE A 293 -0.09 -18.52 -10.68
N VAL A 294 -0.01 -17.69 -11.71
CA VAL A 294 -1.05 -17.58 -12.74
C VAL A 294 -0.48 -17.80 -14.14
N ASN A 295 -1.38 -18.11 -15.09
CA ASN A 295 -1.04 -18.18 -16.51
C ASN A 295 -0.89 -16.75 -17.14
N GLU A 296 -0.61 -16.72 -18.44
CA GLU A 296 -0.45 -15.46 -19.18
C GLU A 296 -1.70 -14.59 -19.24
N TYR A 297 -2.88 -15.11 -18.92
CA TYR A 297 -4.15 -14.36 -18.87
C TYR A 297 -4.52 -13.90 -17.46
N LEU A 298 -3.63 -14.11 -16.48
CA LEU A 298 -3.83 -13.85 -15.05
C LEU A 298 -4.89 -14.75 -14.40
N GLN A 299 -5.09 -15.95 -14.95
CA GLN A 299 -5.96 -16.99 -14.42
C GLN A 299 -5.13 -18.02 -13.65
N THR A 300 -5.75 -18.69 -12.67
CA THR A 300 -5.12 -19.88 -12.06
C THR A 300 -5.06 -21.00 -13.11
N PRO A 301 -4.00 -21.82 -13.13
CA PRO A 301 -3.79 -22.82 -14.19
C PRO A 301 -4.96 -23.81 -14.35
N ASN A 302 -5.68 -24.09 -13.27
CA ASN A 302 -6.74 -25.10 -13.24
C ASN A 302 -8.16 -24.52 -13.38
N SER A 303 -8.31 -23.20 -13.61
CA SER A 303 -9.64 -22.57 -13.73
C SER A 303 -9.61 -21.34 -14.63
N ASN A 304 -10.55 -21.30 -15.58
CA ASN A 304 -10.77 -20.14 -16.44
C ASN A 304 -11.61 -19.04 -15.74
N ASP A 305 -12.21 -19.34 -14.60
CA ASP A 305 -13.12 -18.44 -13.87
C ASP A 305 -12.45 -17.79 -12.66
N PHE A 306 -11.17 -18.10 -12.40
CA PHE A 306 -10.45 -17.63 -11.23
C PHE A 306 -9.22 -16.82 -11.63
N TYR A 307 -9.30 -15.50 -11.43
CA TYR A 307 -8.26 -14.53 -11.75
C TYR A 307 -7.57 -14.02 -10.49
N VAL A 308 -6.30 -13.64 -10.62
CA VAL A 308 -5.54 -13.01 -9.53
C VAL A 308 -4.81 -11.78 -10.06
N ILE A 309 -4.85 -10.66 -9.31
CA ILE A 309 -4.19 -9.41 -9.67
C ILE A 309 -3.51 -8.74 -8.48
N GLY A 310 -2.58 -7.84 -8.77
CA GLY A 310 -1.86 -7.06 -7.76
C GLY A 310 -0.86 -7.89 -6.98
N ASP A 311 -0.62 -7.49 -5.72
CA ASP A 311 0.46 -8.07 -4.91
C ASP A 311 0.22 -9.52 -4.48
N SER A 312 -1.01 -10.03 -4.58
CA SER A 312 -1.34 -11.45 -4.37
C SER A 312 -1.02 -12.33 -5.58
N CYS A 313 -0.65 -11.73 -6.72
CA CYS A 313 -0.45 -12.40 -7.99
C CYS A 313 1.03 -12.65 -8.27
N GLY A 314 1.39 -13.89 -8.54
CA GLY A 314 2.72 -14.31 -8.98
C GLY A 314 2.75 -14.52 -10.50
N VAL A 315 3.33 -13.55 -11.22
CA VAL A 315 3.61 -13.67 -12.66
C VAL A 315 5.11 -13.76 -12.85
N GLU A 316 5.55 -14.87 -13.39
CA GLU A 316 6.95 -15.07 -13.77
C GLU A 316 7.23 -14.40 -15.12
N ARG A 317 8.34 -13.69 -15.22
CA ARG A 317 8.81 -13.03 -16.45
C ARG A 317 9.72 -13.98 -17.23
N PRO A 318 9.92 -13.74 -18.54
CA PRO A 318 10.79 -14.58 -19.36
C PRO A 318 12.24 -14.69 -18.87
N ASP A 319 12.68 -13.71 -18.05
CA ASP A 319 14.02 -13.71 -17.45
C ASP A 319 14.10 -14.48 -16.10
N GLY A 320 13.02 -15.18 -15.71
CA GLY A 320 12.92 -15.91 -14.45
C GLY A 320 12.66 -15.00 -13.23
N SER A 321 12.57 -13.70 -13.39
CA SER A 321 12.19 -12.78 -12.32
C SER A 321 10.67 -12.67 -12.18
N TRP A 322 10.22 -12.28 -11.02
CA TRP A 322 8.78 -12.05 -10.77
C TRP A 322 8.38 -10.61 -11.05
N VAL A 323 7.15 -10.41 -11.54
CA VAL A 323 6.57 -9.07 -11.63
C VAL A 323 6.52 -8.49 -10.20
N PRO A 324 7.12 -7.31 -9.96
CA PRO A 324 7.21 -6.78 -8.60
C PRO A 324 5.84 -6.35 -8.06
N PRO A 325 5.57 -6.58 -6.76
CA PRO A 325 4.33 -6.16 -6.09
C PRO A 325 4.30 -4.63 -5.92
N ARG A 326 3.73 -3.95 -6.90
CA ARG A 326 3.64 -2.49 -6.96
C ARG A 326 2.29 -2.05 -7.49
N ALA A 327 1.88 -0.83 -7.16
CA ALA A 327 0.63 -0.25 -7.66
C ALA A 327 0.56 -0.21 -9.20
N GLN A 328 1.68 0.05 -9.89
CA GLN A 328 1.72 0.02 -11.36
C GLN A 328 1.47 -1.38 -11.94
N SER A 329 1.94 -2.44 -11.27
CA SER A 329 1.68 -3.83 -11.68
C SER A 329 0.19 -4.14 -11.53
N ALA A 330 -0.39 -3.80 -10.38
CA ALA A 330 -1.82 -3.97 -10.10
C ALA A 330 -2.71 -3.23 -11.12
N HIS A 331 -2.36 -2.01 -11.50
CA HIS A 331 -3.03 -1.22 -12.52
C HIS A 331 -3.03 -1.92 -13.89
N GLN A 332 -1.89 -2.41 -14.34
CA GLN A 332 -1.75 -3.10 -15.63
C GLN A 332 -2.49 -4.44 -15.63
N MET A 333 -2.41 -5.21 -14.54
CA MET A 333 -3.13 -6.45 -14.35
C MET A 333 -4.66 -6.20 -14.38
N ALA A 334 -5.15 -5.19 -13.66
CA ALA A 334 -6.56 -4.81 -13.65
C ALA A 334 -7.08 -4.45 -15.06
N ALA A 335 -6.28 -3.72 -15.85
CA ALA A 335 -6.62 -3.37 -17.22
C ALA A 335 -6.71 -4.60 -18.14
N THR A 336 -5.80 -5.56 -17.97
CA THR A 336 -5.80 -6.81 -18.73
C THR A 336 -7.00 -7.68 -18.36
N VAL A 337 -7.25 -7.93 -17.07
CA VAL A 337 -8.40 -8.74 -16.62
C VAL A 337 -9.71 -8.10 -17.00
N ALA A 338 -9.86 -6.76 -16.88
CA ALA A 338 -11.05 -6.07 -17.35
C ALA A 338 -11.29 -6.29 -18.85
N THR A 339 -10.23 -6.20 -19.66
CA THR A 339 -10.32 -6.44 -21.10
C THR A 339 -10.71 -7.89 -21.38
N ASN A 340 -10.14 -8.85 -20.67
CA ASN A 340 -10.39 -10.28 -20.86
C ASN A 340 -11.83 -10.66 -20.49
N LEU A 341 -12.33 -10.22 -19.34
CA LEU A 341 -13.71 -10.46 -18.92
C LEU A 341 -14.72 -9.82 -19.88
N ILE A 342 -14.43 -8.62 -20.40
CA ILE A 342 -15.28 -7.97 -21.41
C ILE A 342 -15.22 -8.69 -22.76
N ASN A 343 -14.06 -9.20 -23.15
CA ASN A 343 -13.89 -9.97 -24.38
C ASN A 343 -14.64 -11.29 -24.31
N GLU A 344 -14.50 -12.01 -23.20
CA GLU A 344 -15.18 -13.27 -22.95
C GLU A 344 -16.69 -13.12 -23.00
N ALA A 345 -17.26 -12.11 -22.36
CA ALA A 345 -18.69 -11.78 -22.45
C ALA A 345 -19.18 -11.42 -23.87
N LYS A 346 -18.25 -11.21 -24.81
CA LYS A 346 -18.53 -10.93 -26.24
C LYS A 346 -18.11 -12.08 -27.15
N GLY A 347 -17.69 -13.23 -26.62
CA GLY A 347 -17.15 -14.34 -27.39
C GLY A 347 -15.85 -14.06 -28.13
N LYS A 348 -15.02 -13.12 -27.63
CA LYS A 348 -13.74 -12.75 -28.21
C LYS A 348 -12.58 -13.42 -27.48
N THR A 349 -11.44 -13.55 -28.14
CA THR A 349 -10.21 -14.12 -27.57
C THR A 349 -9.65 -13.27 -26.43
N LEU A 350 -9.05 -13.95 -25.46
CA LEU A 350 -8.33 -13.32 -24.36
C LEU A 350 -7.02 -12.69 -24.86
N LYS A 351 -6.54 -11.70 -24.12
CA LYS A 351 -5.25 -11.03 -24.38
C LYS A 351 -4.26 -11.38 -23.28
N PRO A 352 -3.02 -11.80 -23.61
CA PRO A 352 -2.01 -12.08 -22.62
C PRO A 352 -1.57 -10.79 -21.91
N PHE A 353 -1.26 -10.93 -20.64
CA PHE A 353 -0.68 -9.88 -19.83
C PHE A 353 0.79 -9.64 -20.22
N LYS A 354 1.16 -8.38 -20.37
CA LYS A 354 2.55 -7.96 -20.61
C LYS A 354 2.90 -6.85 -19.64
N TYR A 355 3.81 -7.15 -18.72
CA TYR A 355 4.28 -6.15 -17.77
C TYR A 355 5.24 -5.15 -18.44
N VAL A 356 4.99 -3.88 -18.21
CA VAL A 356 5.88 -2.78 -18.62
C VAL A 356 6.31 -2.05 -17.35
N ASP A 357 7.61 -2.01 -17.08
CA ASP A 357 8.15 -1.22 -15.98
C ASP A 357 8.29 0.25 -16.41
N TYR A 358 7.58 1.14 -15.74
CA TYR A 358 7.68 2.59 -15.96
C TYR A 358 8.70 3.27 -15.04
N GLY A 359 9.42 2.47 -14.25
CA GLY A 359 10.39 2.94 -13.28
C GLY A 359 9.82 3.04 -11.87
N SER A 360 10.59 3.65 -11.00
CA SER A 360 10.26 3.81 -9.58
C SER A 360 10.76 5.13 -9.06
N LEU A 361 9.98 5.74 -8.19
CA LEU A 361 10.27 7.01 -7.55
C LEU A 361 10.10 6.87 -6.05
N VAL A 362 10.94 7.57 -5.30
CA VAL A 362 10.88 7.67 -3.82
C VAL A 362 10.82 9.16 -3.47
N HIS A 363 9.88 9.51 -2.61
CA HIS A 363 9.59 10.89 -2.23
C HIS A 363 9.99 11.18 -0.78
N PHE A 364 11.04 11.97 -0.59
CA PHE A 364 11.52 12.38 0.73
C PHE A 364 10.84 13.69 1.18
N SER A 365 9.52 13.68 1.27
CA SER A 365 8.72 14.81 1.75
C SER A 365 9.09 16.13 1.04
N LYS A 366 9.37 17.20 1.79
CA LYS A 366 9.79 18.50 1.24
C LYS A 366 11.23 18.52 0.72
N TYR A 367 12.04 17.51 1.10
CA TYR A 367 13.49 17.58 0.91
C TYR A 367 13.93 17.22 -0.50
N SER A 368 13.43 16.10 -1.04
CA SER A 368 13.85 15.61 -2.35
C SER A 368 12.86 14.58 -2.90
N THR A 369 12.88 14.35 -4.19
CA THR A 369 12.29 13.18 -4.85
C THR A 369 13.35 12.66 -5.80
N VAL A 370 13.61 11.36 -5.71
CA VAL A 370 14.61 10.70 -6.55
C VAL A 370 14.03 9.45 -7.18
N GLY A 371 14.49 9.09 -8.37
CA GLY A 371 14.01 7.87 -8.99
C GLY A 371 14.56 7.64 -10.39
N SER A 372 14.05 6.58 -11.00
CA SER A 372 14.34 6.21 -12.37
C SER A 372 13.05 6.13 -13.16
N LEU A 373 13.05 6.71 -14.35
CA LEU A 373 12.01 6.51 -15.35
C LEU A 373 12.51 5.52 -16.39
N MET A 374 11.66 4.54 -16.68
CA MET A 374 11.84 3.62 -17.79
C MET A 374 10.72 3.88 -18.80
N GLY A 375 11.03 3.94 -20.08
CA GLY A 375 10.02 4.20 -21.09
C GLY A 375 10.46 3.80 -22.49
N LYS A 376 9.50 3.75 -23.41
CA LYS A 376 9.74 3.43 -24.83
C LYS A 376 10.66 4.43 -25.55
N LEU A 377 10.89 5.60 -24.96
CA LEU A 377 11.70 6.68 -25.54
C LEU A 377 13.18 6.63 -25.15
N SER A 378 13.56 5.78 -24.20
CA SER A 378 14.94 5.61 -23.75
C SER A 378 15.21 4.15 -23.47
N ASN A 379 16.13 3.54 -24.21
CA ASN A 379 16.66 2.20 -23.90
C ASN A 379 17.50 2.18 -22.61
N ASN A 380 17.73 3.32 -21.97
CA ASN A 380 18.48 3.47 -20.73
C ASN A 380 17.60 4.05 -19.61
N ASN A 381 17.83 3.58 -18.39
CA ASN A 381 17.21 4.13 -17.17
C ASN A 381 17.54 5.62 -17.04
N MET A 382 16.56 6.49 -17.21
CA MET A 382 16.72 7.91 -17.00
C MET A 382 16.61 8.24 -15.50
N PHE A 383 17.70 8.68 -14.91
CA PHE A 383 17.71 9.21 -13.55
C PHE A 383 16.96 10.54 -13.52
N VAL A 384 16.03 10.67 -12.57
CA VAL A 384 15.29 11.92 -12.33
C VAL A 384 15.34 12.27 -10.85
N GLU A 385 15.55 13.55 -10.56
CA GLU A 385 15.48 14.07 -9.20
C GLU A 385 14.82 15.46 -9.14
N GLY A 386 14.50 15.90 -7.92
CA GLY A 386 13.95 17.22 -7.65
C GLY A 386 12.54 17.42 -8.21
N ARG A 387 12.26 18.61 -8.79
CA ARG A 387 10.92 19.02 -9.22
C ARG A 387 10.32 18.12 -10.30
N LEU A 388 11.14 17.65 -11.25
CA LEU A 388 10.67 16.75 -12.32
C LEU A 388 10.25 15.39 -11.75
N ALA A 389 11.05 14.80 -10.86
CA ALA A 389 10.71 13.55 -10.20
C ALA A 389 9.42 13.69 -9.36
N LYS A 390 9.24 14.81 -8.67
CA LYS A 390 8.02 15.12 -7.92
C LYS A 390 6.78 15.19 -8.82
N LEU A 391 6.87 15.81 -10.00
CA LEU A 391 5.77 15.87 -10.96
C LEU A 391 5.37 14.47 -11.44
N VAL A 392 6.35 13.60 -11.71
CA VAL A 392 6.08 12.21 -12.12
C VAL A 392 5.49 11.41 -10.95
N TYR A 393 5.99 11.56 -9.74
CA TYR A 393 5.41 10.92 -8.55
C TYR A 393 3.92 11.29 -8.36
N VAL A 394 3.59 12.58 -8.46
CA VAL A 394 2.21 13.06 -8.37
C VAL A 394 1.36 12.52 -9.54
N SER A 395 1.94 12.35 -10.73
CA SER A 395 1.20 11.82 -11.88
C SER A 395 0.73 10.38 -11.68
N LEU A 396 1.46 9.54 -10.96
CA LEU A 396 1.06 8.16 -10.66
C LEU A 396 -0.26 8.12 -9.86
N TYR A 397 -0.34 8.96 -8.84
CA TYR A 397 -1.57 9.11 -8.07
C TYR A 397 -2.70 9.74 -8.91
N THR A 398 -2.36 10.72 -9.75
CA THR A 398 -3.31 11.34 -10.68
C THR A 398 -3.94 10.31 -11.62
N PHE A 399 -3.13 9.42 -12.20
CA PHE A 399 -3.65 8.34 -13.07
C PHE A 399 -4.59 7.41 -12.33
N HIS A 400 -4.29 7.06 -11.08
CA HIS A 400 -5.19 6.27 -10.26
C HIS A 400 -6.53 6.99 -10.03
N LEU A 401 -6.52 8.27 -9.63
CA LEU A 401 -7.75 9.05 -9.46
C LEU A 401 -8.57 9.17 -10.74
N LEU A 402 -7.92 9.37 -11.89
CA LEU A 402 -8.59 9.42 -13.19
C LEU A 402 -9.21 8.07 -13.58
N ALA A 403 -8.55 6.97 -13.24
CA ALA A 403 -9.07 5.62 -13.49
C ALA A 403 -10.34 5.35 -12.67
N VAL A 404 -10.34 5.73 -11.38
CA VAL A 404 -11.44 5.51 -10.43
C VAL A 404 -12.59 6.50 -10.67
N HIS A 405 -12.32 7.80 -10.72
CA HIS A 405 -13.38 8.82 -10.81
C HIS A 405 -13.78 9.20 -12.26
N GLY A 406 -12.97 8.84 -13.25
CA GLY A 406 -13.09 9.32 -14.62
C GLY A 406 -12.42 10.69 -14.82
N LYS A 407 -12.25 11.08 -16.10
CA LYS A 407 -11.42 12.24 -16.47
C LYS A 407 -11.86 13.56 -15.83
N LEU A 408 -13.15 13.92 -15.97
CA LEU A 408 -13.64 15.22 -15.49
C LEU A 408 -13.65 15.30 -13.96
N LYS A 409 -14.24 14.31 -13.29
CA LYS A 409 -14.31 14.28 -11.83
C LYS A 409 -12.93 14.13 -11.20
N GLY A 410 -12.05 13.29 -11.77
CA GLY A 410 -10.68 13.13 -11.30
C GLY A 410 -9.90 14.44 -11.37
N LEU A 411 -10.06 15.23 -12.46
CA LEU A 411 -9.43 16.54 -12.56
C LEU A 411 -9.97 17.53 -11.51
N LEU A 412 -11.29 17.56 -11.31
CA LEU A 412 -11.92 18.40 -10.27
C LEU A 412 -11.44 18.02 -8.86
N THR A 413 -11.33 16.72 -8.57
CA THR A 413 -10.78 16.23 -7.29
C THR A 413 -9.34 16.68 -7.08
N LEU A 414 -8.50 16.63 -8.13
CA LEU A 414 -7.13 17.13 -8.07
C LEU A 414 -7.05 18.64 -7.82
N MET A 415 -7.91 19.43 -8.49
CA MET A 415 -8.00 20.87 -8.26
C MET A 415 -8.45 21.18 -6.84
N SER A 416 -9.50 20.53 -6.35
CA SER A 416 -10.00 20.66 -4.99
C SER A 416 -8.91 20.37 -3.96
N ARG A 417 -8.17 19.25 -4.13
CA ARG A 417 -7.04 18.87 -3.26
C ARG A 417 -5.94 19.93 -3.25
N LYS A 418 -5.58 20.46 -4.42
CA LYS A 418 -4.58 21.52 -4.51
C LYS A 418 -5.00 22.77 -3.77
N VAL A 419 -6.26 23.18 -3.90
CA VAL A 419 -6.84 24.30 -3.14
C VAL A 419 -6.86 23.99 -1.65
N SER A 420 -7.35 22.82 -1.24
CA SER A 420 -7.37 22.39 0.16
C SER A 420 -5.98 22.34 0.78
N SER A 421 -4.97 21.90 0.04
CA SER A 421 -3.57 21.86 0.51
C SER A 421 -2.94 23.26 0.67
N LEU A 422 -3.48 24.28 0.01
CA LEU A 422 -3.05 25.66 0.18
C LEU A 422 -3.73 26.34 1.38
N LEU A 423 -4.98 25.97 1.68
CA LEU A 423 -5.82 26.60 2.70
C LEU A 423 -5.85 25.80 4.01
N GLY A 424 -5.68 24.50 3.94
CA GLY A 424 -5.78 23.60 5.09
C GLY A 424 -4.46 23.42 5.86
N PRO A 425 -4.53 22.87 7.07
CA PRO A 425 -3.34 22.53 7.84
C PRO A 425 -2.54 21.44 7.12
N LYS A 426 -1.20 21.57 7.16
CA LYS A 426 -0.27 20.59 6.57
C LYS A 426 -0.04 19.37 7.47
N PHE A 427 -0.52 19.41 8.69
CA PHE A 427 -0.40 18.38 9.69
C PHE A 427 -1.71 18.25 10.44
N LYS A 428 -2.20 17.04 10.62
CA LYS A 428 -3.46 16.74 11.31
C LYS A 428 -3.18 16.32 12.74
N LEU A 429 -3.97 16.83 13.67
CA LEU A 429 -3.85 16.55 15.10
C LEU A 429 -4.94 15.59 15.62
N HIS A 430 -5.69 14.94 14.72
CA HIS A 430 -6.80 14.05 15.05
C HIS A 430 -6.86 12.85 14.09
#